data_2e062c9e3c18626f76f5d0531edfcdb2
#
_entry.id   2e062c9e3c18626f76f5d0531edfcdb2
#
_cell.length_a   1.000
_cell.length_b   1.000
_cell.length_c   1.000
_cell.angle_alpha   90.00
_cell.angle_beta   90.00
_cell.angle_gamma   90.00
#
_symmetry.space_group_name_H-M   'P 1'
#
loop_
_entity.id
_entity.type
_entity.pdbx_description
1 polymer ?
#
loop_
_entity_poly.entity_id
_entity_poly.type
_entity_poly.pdbx_seq_one_letter_code
_entity_poly.pdbx_strand_id
1 'polypeptide(L)'
;MIADEFAGRVALITGAARGLGLAAAERFLAGGARVVVNVRRPEQAAAAAARLGESGGGERVLVLPGDVASSETVRAMVAQALDRFGRLDVLVNNAAAAFSTRFEQIGEEEWRRAVDVNLTAAFLCIQAALPAMKANRYGRVVNLSSTAGKSVSTLGGAHYTASKAGLLGLTRAAAKELGPHGITVNAVCPGLIDTELTREHATPEQLAVHARSFPVPRLGTAAEVAELISFLASERAGYITGAAIDINGGDLMV
;
A
#
# COMPACT_ATOMS: atom_id res chain seq x y z
N MET A 1 9.14 -18.11 5.69
CA MET A 1 7.81 -17.63 6.15
C MET A 1 7.62 -18.09 7.58
N ILE A 2 7.23 -17.20 8.52
CA ILE A 2 6.85 -17.61 9.87
C ILE A 2 5.36 -17.93 9.79
N ALA A 3 5.02 -19.19 10.03
CA ALA A 3 3.62 -19.62 10.07
C ALA A 3 2.91 -18.88 11.22
N ASP A 4 1.65 -18.50 10.99
CA ASP A 4 0.78 -17.86 11.98
C ASP A 4 1.28 -16.52 12.56
N GLU A 5 2.23 -15.84 11.88
CA GLU A 5 2.78 -14.56 12.32
C GLU A 5 1.69 -13.49 12.58
N PHE A 6 0.58 -13.57 11.85
CA PHE A 6 -0.57 -12.66 11.94
C PHE A 6 -1.84 -13.33 12.45
N ALA A 7 -1.74 -14.50 13.09
CA ALA A 7 -2.90 -15.18 13.65
C ALA A 7 -3.69 -14.26 14.59
N GLY A 8 -5.00 -14.16 14.38
CA GLY A 8 -5.89 -13.29 15.14
C GLY A 8 -5.80 -11.79 14.80
N ARG A 9 -4.92 -11.35 13.89
CA ARG A 9 -4.82 -9.97 13.40
C ARG A 9 -5.72 -9.73 12.19
N VAL A 10 -6.11 -8.47 12.01
CA VAL A 10 -6.91 -8.00 10.87
C VAL A 10 -6.08 -6.97 10.10
N ALA A 11 -5.87 -7.22 8.81
CA ALA A 11 -5.17 -6.33 7.90
C ALA A 11 -6.14 -5.75 6.87
N LEU A 12 -6.13 -4.42 6.69
CA LEU A 12 -6.85 -3.71 5.66
C LEU A 12 -5.87 -3.20 4.62
N ILE A 13 -6.09 -3.56 3.34
CA ILE A 13 -5.23 -3.21 2.22
C ILE A 13 -6.05 -2.46 1.17
N THR A 14 -5.66 -1.22 0.85
CA THR A 14 -6.32 -0.43 -0.18
C THR A 14 -5.77 -0.71 -1.57
N GLY A 15 -6.65 -0.68 -2.60
CA GLY A 15 -6.24 -0.88 -3.99
C GLY A 15 -5.69 -2.27 -4.29
N ALA A 16 -6.23 -3.31 -3.66
CA ALA A 16 -5.67 -4.67 -3.70
C ALA A 16 -6.36 -5.61 -4.70
N ALA A 17 -6.92 -5.07 -5.78
CA ALA A 17 -7.48 -5.92 -6.86
C ALA A 17 -6.39 -6.67 -7.65
N ARG A 18 -5.15 -6.18 -7.66
CA ARG A 18 -4.01 -6.72 -8.41
C ARG A 18 -2.67 -6.20 -7.84
N GLY A 19 -1.56 -6.64 -8.42
CA GLY A 19 -0.23 -6.11 -8.16
C GLY A 19 0.21 -6.21 -6.70
N LEU A 20 0.84 -5.14 -6.19
CA LEU A 20 1.42 -5.11 -4.83
C LEU A 20 0.39 -5.32 -3.72
N GLY A 21 -0.79 -4.71 -3.87
CA GLY A 21 -1.85 -4.84 -2.87
C GLY A 21 -2.40 -6.26 -2.76
N LEU A 22 -2.59 -6.94 -3.89
CA LEU A 22 -3.02 -8.34 -3.92
C LEU A 22 -1.95 -9.25 -3.32
N ALA A 23 -0.70 -9.09 -3.72
CA ALA A 23 0.42 -9.87 -3.16
C ALA A 23 0.57 -9.67 -1.64
N ALA A 24 0.38 -8.44 -1.14
CA ALA A 24 0.35 -8.17 0.30
C ALA A 24 -0.82 -8.89 0.99
N ALA A 25 -2.02 -8.87 0.39
CA ALA A 25 -3.17 -9.58 0.93
C ALA A 25 -2.94 -11.11 1.00
N GLU A 26 -2.41 -11.71 -0.05
CA GLU A 26 -2.02 -13.14 -0.09
C GLU A 26 -0.97 -13.45 0.99
N ARG A 27 0.03 -12.57 1.16
CA ARG A 27 1.08 -12.74 2.18
C ARG A 27 0.53 -12.68 3.61
N PHE A 28 -0.39 -11.76 3.91
CA PHE A 28 -1.06 -11.70 5.21
C PHE A 28 -1.93 -12.93 5.47
N LEU A 29 -2.69 -13.39 4.47
CA LEU A 29 -3.46 -14.64 4.57
C LEU A 29 -2.60 -15.85 4.87
N ALA A 30 -1.46 -15.97 4.20
CA ALA A 30 -0.48 -17.04 4.44
C ALA A 30 0.13 -16.97 5.85
N GLY A 31 0.18 -15.79 6.46
CA GLY A 31 0.59 -15.58 7.86
C GLY A 31 -0.55 -15.69 8.88
N GLY A 32 -1.74 -16.19 8.50
CA GLY A 32 -2.85 -16.42 9.42
C GLY A 32 -3.78 -15.22 9.67
N ALA A 33 -3.58 -14.09 9.00
CA ALA A 33 -4.43 -12.90 9.16
C ALA A 33 -5.85 -13.10 8.63
N ARG A 34 -6.77 -12.28 9.13
CA ARG A 34 -8.00 -11.91 8.43
C ARG A 34 -7.70 -10.68 7.59
N VAL A 35 -8.24 -10.62 6.37
CA VAL A 35 -7.89 -9.58 5.39
C VAL A 35 -9.12 -8.86 4.88
N VAL A 36 -9.07 -7.53 4.96
CA VAL A 36 -10.04 -6.65 4.32
C VAL A 36 -9.35 -6.03 3.10
N VAL A 37 -9.92 -6.22 1.94
CA VAL A 37 -9.36 -5.77 0.66
C VAL A 37 -10.28 -4.73 0.06
N ASN A 38 -9.75 -3.52 -0.15
CA ASN A 38 -10.46 -2.54 -0.94
C ASN A 38 -10.09 -2.68 -2.42
N VAL A 39 -11.10 -2.65 -3.26
CA VAL A 39 -10.99 -2.55 -4.72
C VAL A 39 -11.75 -1.30 -5.19
N ARG A 40 -11.29 -0.65 -6.27
CA ARG A 40 -11.90 0.61 -6.71
C ARG A 40 -13.31 0.42 -7.27
N ARG A 41 -13.52 -0.65 -8.07
CA ARG A 41 -14.74 -0.87 -8.82
C ARG A 41 -15.44 -2.16 -8.40
N PRO A 42 -16.80 -2.17 -8.34
CA PRO A 42 -17.55 -3.37 -7.93
C PRO A 42 -17.24 -4.62 -8.74
N GLU A 43 -17.01 -4.49 -10.05
CA GLU A 43 -16.70 -5.62 -10.94
C GLU A 43 -15.35 -6.29 -10.61
N GLN A 44 -14.46 -5.61 -9.89
CA GLN A 44 -13.20 -6.20 -9.45
C GLN A 44 -13.34 -7.07 -8.19
N ALA A 45 -14.45 -6.91 -7.46
CA ALA A 45 -14.63 -7.56 -6.16
C ALA A 45 -14.71 -9.08 -6.27
N ALA A 46 -15.47 -9.59 -7.23
CA ALA A 46 -15.63 -11.05 -7.43
C ALA A 46 -14.31 -11.73 -7.80
N ALA A 47 -13.53 -11.12 -8.71
CA ALA A 47 -12.21 -11.64 -9.10
C ALA A 47 -11.20 -11.63 -7.94
N ALA A 48 -11.17 -10.55 -7.16
CA ALA A 48 -10.32 -10.45 -5.98
C ALA A 48 -10.71 -11.49 -4.90
N ALA A 49 -12.01 -11.66 -4.66
CA ALA A 49 -12.52 -12.65 -3.70
C ALA A 49 -12.18 -14.08 -4.13
N ALA A 50 -12.36 -14.42 -5.40
CA ALA A 50 -12.01 -15.74 -5.94
C ALA A 50 -10.51 -16.02 -5.78
N ARG A 51 -9.66 -15.08 -6.20
CA ARG A 51 -8.21 -15.21 -6.09
C ARG A 51 -7.72 -15.40 -4.66
N LEU A 52 -8.25 -14.60 -3.72
CA LEU A 52 -7.90 -14.71 -2.30
C LEU A 52 -8.52 -15.96 -1.65
N GLY A 53 -9.67 -16.44 -2.16
CA GLY A 53 -10.26 -17.73 -1.77
C GLY A 53 -9.37 -18.91 -2.12
N GLU A 54 -8.81 -18.93 -3.33
CA GLU A 54 -7.82 -19.93 -3.77
C GLU A 54 -6.56 -19.93 -2.90
N SER A 55 -6.17 -18.76 -2.39
CA SER A 55 -5.06 -18.60 -1.44
C SER A 55 -5.43 -19.00 0.00
N GLY A 56 -6.54 -19.73 0.21
CA GLY A 56 -6.99 -20.20 1.52
C GLY A 56 -7.71 -19.14 2.36
N GLY A 57 -8.19 -18.06 1.75
CA GLY A 57 -8.84 -16.94 2.45
C GLY A 57 -10.18 -17.33 3.07
N GLY A 58 -11.09 -17.91 2.29
CA GLY A 58 -12.42 -18.31 2.75
C GLY A 58 -13.13 -17.21 3.58
N GLU A 59 -13.60 -17.55 4.77
CA GLU A 59 -14.27 -16.62 5.71
C GLU A 59 -13.33 -15.54 6.27
N ARG A 60 -12.01 -15.65 6.07
CA ARG A 60 -11.02 -14.69 6.53
C ARG A 60 -10.88 -13.48 5.60
N VAL A 61 -11.59 -13.43 4.48
CA VAL A 61 -11.51 -12.36 3.48
C VAL A 61 -12.82 -11.56 3.44
N LEU A 62 -12.68 -10.24 3.42
CA LEU A 62 -13.75 -9.29 3.14
C LEU A 62 -13.30 -8.37 2.00
N VAL A 63 -14.01 -8.37 0.87
CA VAL A 63 -13.71 -7.49 -0.27
C VAL A 63 -14.73 -6.37 -0.34
N LEU A 64 -14.25 -5.13 -0.32
CA LEU A 64 -15.07 -3.93 -0.26
C LEU A 64 -14.76 -3.02 -1.46
N PRO A 65 -15.72 -2.83 -2.39
CA PRO A 65 -15.56 -1.87 -3.47
C PRO A 65 -15.75 -0.44 -2.98
N GLY A 66 -15.01 0.50 -3.58
CA GLY A 66 -15.20 1.92 -3.35
C GLY A 66 -13.93 2.75 -3.61
N ASP A 67 -14.14 4.04 -3.87
CA ASP A 67 -13.04 4.98 -4.11
C ASP A 67 -12.50 5.52 -2.79
N VAL A 68 -11.24 5.23 -2.48
CA VAL A 68 -10.56 5.67 -1.25
C VAL A 68 -10.33 7.18 -1.17
N ALA A 69 -10.50 7.92 -2.27
CA ALA A 69 -10.50 9.37 -2.24
C ALA A 69 -11.77 9.96 -1.57
N SER A 70 -12.81 9.15 -1.37
CA SER A 70 -14.02 9.54 -0.63
C SER A 70 -13.89 9.21 0.85
N SER A 71 -14.01 10.24 1.69
CA SER A 71 -14.00 10.06 3.16
C SER A 71 -15.16 9.21 3.67
N GLU A 72 -16.31 9.23 2.99
CA GLU A 72 -17.46 8.39 3.30
C GLU A 72 -17.15 6.93 3.03
N THR A 73 -16.58 6.62 1.86
CA THR A 73 -16.13 5.26 1.50
C THR A 73 -15.14 4.73 2.53
N VAL A 74 -14.15 5.54 2.91
CA VAL A 74 -13.12 5.12 3.87
C VAL A 74 -13.73 4.82 5.24
N ARG A 75 -14.62 5.67 5.74
CA ARG A 75 -15.30 5.43 7.02
C ARG A 75 -16.17 4.17 6.97
N ALA A 76 -16.94 3.99 5.90
CA ALA A 76 -17.77 2.79 5.71
C ALA A 76 -16.92 1.51 5.64
N MET A 77 -15.79 1.54 4.95
CA MET A 77 -14.86 0.42 4.82
C MET A 77 -14.29 0.02 6.19
N VAL A 78 -13.84 0.96 6.99
CA VAL A 78 -13.31 0.67 8.34
C VAL A 78 -14.40 0.17 9.26
N ALA A 79 -15.61 0.76 9.20
CA ALA A 79 -16.76 0.30 9.98
C ALA A 79 -17.13 -1.15 9.66
N GLN A 80 -17.20 -1.52 8.37
CA GLN A 80 -17.48 -2.90 7.95
C GLN A 80 -16.39 -3.89 8.36
N ALA A 81 -15.11 -3.45 8.34
CA ALA A 81 -14.01 -4.27 8.84
C ALA A 81 -14.14 -4.57 10.34
N LEU A 82 -14.51 -3.56 11.12
CA LEU A 82 -14.72 -3.68 12.56
C LEU A 82 -15.99 -4.52 12.89
N ASP A 83 -17.07 -4.31 12.17
CA ASP A 83 -18.30 -5.10 12.31
C ASP A 83 -18.04 -6.60 12.03
N ARG A 84 -17.32 -6.90 10.96
CA ARG A 84 -17.05 -8.29 10.53
C ARG A 84 -16.03 -9.01 11.39
N PHE A 85 -14.99 -8.32 11.85
CA PHE A 85 -13.82 -8.95 12.50
C PHE A 85 -13.52 -8.44 13.91
N GLY A 86 -14.21 -7.40 14.39
CA GLY A 86 -14.09 -6.89 15.74
C GLY A 86 -12.85 -6.07 16.03
N ARG A 87 -11.89 -5.96 15.08
CA ARG A 87 -10.61 -5.26 15.27
C ARG A 87 -9.99 -4.83 13.95
N LEU A 88 -9.02 -3.92 14.02
CA LEU A 88 -8.15 -3.54 12.90
C LEU A 88 -6.74 -3.31 13.45
N ASP A 89 -5.77 -4.07 12.96
CA ASP A 89 -4.38 -4.09 13.46
C ASP A 89 -3.38 -3.55 12.46
N VAL A 90 -3.58 -3.83 11.18
CA VAL A 90 -2.67 -3.47 10.10
C VAL A 90 -3.45 -2.67 9.06
N LEU A 91 -2.86 -1.55 8.61
CA LEU A 91 -3.35 -0.76 7.49
C LEU A 91 -2.24 -0.64 6.45
N VAL A 92 -2.51 -1.10 5.22
CA VAL A 92 -1.63 -0.93 4.07
C VAL A 92 -2.27 0.05 3.10
N ASN A 93 -1.76 1.28 3.05
CA ASN A 93 -2.15 2.31 2.09
C ASN A 93 -1.41 2.07 0.77
N ASN A 94 -2.01 1.24 -0.09
CA ASN A 94 -1.42 0.84 -1.37
C ASN A 94 -2.12 1.47 -2.58
N ALA A 95 -3.38 1.87 -2.48
CA ALA A 95 -4.10 2.48 -3.60
C ALA A 95 -3.30 3.64 -4.21
N ALA A 96 -3.20 3.65 -5.54
CA ALA A 96 -2.46 4.69 -6.26
C ALA A 96 -3.11 5.00 -7.61
N ALA A 97 -2.99 6.26 -8.02
CA ALA A 97 -3.21 6.75 -9.37
C ALA A 97 -1.86 7.20 -9.95
N ALA A 98 -1.50 6.64 -11.08
CA ALA A 98 -0.28 7.01 -11.81
C ALA A 98 -0.70 7.52 -13.21
N PHE A 99 -0.13 8.63 -13.60
CA PHE A 99 -0.30 9.24 -14.91
C PHE A 99 1.08 9.64 -15.42
N SER A 100 1.32 9.56 -16.72
CA SER A 100 2.59 9.90 -17.36
C SER A 100 2.53 11.22 -18.12
N THR A 101 1.54 12.07 -17.83
CA THR A 101 1.32 13.36 -18.46
C THR A 101 2.50 14.30 -18.24
N ARG A 102 2.95 14.98 -19.30
CA ARG A 102 4.03 15.97 -19.24
C ARG A 102 3.63 17.16 -18.39
N PHE A 103 4.59 17.80 -17.74
CA PHE A 103 4.37 18.86 -16.76
C PHE A 103 3.45 19.98 -17.30
N GLU A 104 3.68 20.46 -18.50
CA GLU A 104 2.92 21.54 -19.13
C GLU A 104 1.48 21.15 -19.54
N GLN A 105 1.18 19.84 -19.52
CA GLN A 105 -0.11 19.28 -19.94
C GLN A 105 -0.94 18.77 -18.75
N ILE A 106 -0.38 18.77 -17.53
CA ILE A 106 -1.10 18.33 -16.35
C ILE A 106 -2.25 19.29 -16.05
N GLY A 107 -3.48 18.81 -16.23
CA GLY A 107 -4.68 19.56 -15.84
C GLY A 107 -4.92 19.53 -14.33
N GLU A 108 -5.65 20.52 -13.83
CA GLU A 108 -5.95 20.64 -12.39
C GLU A 108 -6.71 19.41 -11.84
N GLU A 109 -7.62 18.85 -12.61
CA GLU A 109 -8.39 17.65 -12.23
C GLU A 109 -7.47 16.42 -12.07
N GLU A 110 -6.56 16.20 -13.03
CA GLU A 110 -5.59 15.10 -12.96
C GLU A 110 -4.64 15.27 -11.79
N TRP A 111 -4.16 16.50 -11.55
CA TRP A 111 -3.36 16.83 -10.39
C TRP A 111 -4.08 16.50 -9.09
N ARG A 112 -5.31 17.00 -8.93
CA ARG A 112 -6.15 16.73 -7.74
C ARG A 112 -6.36 15.23 -7.56
N ARG A 113 -6.72 14.52 -8.64
CA ARG A 113 -6.93 13.07 -8.59
C ARG A 113 -5.71 12.32 -8.10
N ALA A 114 -4.52 12.67 -8.57
CA ALA A 114 -3.27 12.06 -8.11
C ALA A 114 -3.02 12.31 -6.61
N VAL A 115 -3.21 13.55 -6.15
CA VAL A 115 -3.05 13.91 -4.73
C VAL A 115 -4.11 13.23 -3.86
N ASP A 116 -5.36 13.21 -4.29
CA ASP A 116 -6.47 12.64 -3.51
C ASP A 116 -6.29 11.13 -3.31
N VAL A 117 -5.89 10.40 -4.35
CA VAL A 117 -5.71 8.95 -4.25
C VAL A 117 -4.40 8.58 -3.54
N ASN A 118 -3.30 9.26 -3.86
CA ASN A 118 -1.97 8.83 -3.41
C ASN A 118 -1.60 9.38 -2.02
N LEU A 119 -2.21 10.48 -1.59
CA LEU A 119 -1.86 11.16 -0.34
C LEU A 119 -3.07 11.36 0.58
N THR A 120 -4.12 12.04 0.11
CA THR A 120 -5.30 12.34 0.93
C THR A 120 -5.98 11.06 1.41
N ALA A 121 -6.11 10.05 0.56
CA ALA A 121 -6.69 8.75 0.93
C ALA A 121 -5.92 8.06 2.06
N ALA A 122 -4.58 8.09 2.03
CA ALA A 122 -3.77 7.51 3.11
C ALA A 122 -4.03 8.23 4.44
N PHE A 123 -4.11 9.57 4.44
CA PHE A 123 -4.48 10.34 5.62
C PHE A 123 -5.87 9.93 6.14
N LEU A 124 -6.87 9.86 5.28
CA LEU A 124 -8.25 9.48 5.64
C LEU A 124 -8.31 8.06 6.23
N CYS A 125 -7.60 7.10 5.60
CA CYS A 125 -7.55 5.72 6.08
C CYS A 125 -6.88 5.62 7.46
N ILE A 126 -5.75 6.33 7.67
CA ILE A 126 -5.10 6.39 8.98
C ILE A 126 -6.06 6.97 10.01
N GLN A 127 -6.67 8.13 9.72
CA GLN A 127 -7.59 8.79 10.64
C GLN A 127 -8.78 7.89 11.02
N ALA A 128 -9.38 7.19 10.05
CA ALA A 128 -10.50 6.28 10.30
C ALA A 128 -10.10 5.04 11.12
N ALA A 129 -8.88 4.52 10.94
CA ALA A 129 -8.39 3.35 11.67
C ALA A 129 -7.97 3.65 13.12
N LEU A 130 -7.61 4.92 13.41
CA LEU A 130 -7.03 5.32 14.70
C LEU A 130 -7.84 4.92 15.93
N PRO A 131 -9.18 5.09 15.99
CA PRO A 131 -9.93 4.74 17.19
C PRO A 131 -9.76 3.26 17.58
N ALA A 132 -9.82 2.36 16.61
CA ALA A 132 -9.65 0.93 16.83
C ALA A 132 -8.22 0.57 17.23
N MET A 133 -7.21 1.12 16.54
CA MET A 133 -5.80 0.87 16.84
C MET A 133 -5.41 1.42 18.22
N LYS A 134 -5.91 2.61 18.60
CA LYS A 134 -5.67 3.18 19.93
C LYS A 134 -6.32 2.34 21.04
N ALA A 135 -7.56 1.88 20.84
CA ALA A 135 -8.24 1.01 21.81
C ALA A 135 -7.46 -0.30 22.04
N ASN A 136 -6.90 -0.88 20.98
CA ASN A 136 -6.08 -2.09 21.06
C ASN A 136 -4.65 -1.84 21.55
N ARG A 137 -4.21 -0.56 21.68
CA ARG A 137 -2.81 -0.17 21.89
C ARG A 137 -1.83 -0.87 20.93
N TYR A 138 -2.28 -1.11 19.70
CA TYR A 138 -1.54 -1.79 18.66
C TYR A 138 -2.02 -1.29 17.29
N GLY A 139 -1.09 -0.91 16.45
CA GLY A 139 -1.34 -0.57 15.06
C GLY A 139 -0.04 -0.65 14.25
N ARG A 140 -0.17 -1.09 13.00
CA ARG A 140 0.91 -1.12 12.02
C ARG A 140 0.40 -0.49 10.74
N VAL A 141 0.92 0.67 10.40
CA VAL A 141 0.58 1.37 9.16
C VAL A 141 1.75 1.31 8.21
N VAL A 142 1.52 0.80 7.00
CA VAL A 142 2.51 0.75 5.92
C VAL A 142 1.99 1.53 4.72
N ASN A 143 2.67 2.61 4.38
CA ASN A 143 2.34 3.48 3.25
C ASN A 143 3.17 3.08 2.03
N LEU A 144 2.54 2.75 0.91
CA LEU A 144 3.23 2.46 -0.36
C LEU A 144 3.58 3.78 -1.05
N SER A 145 4.81 4.26 -0.79
CA SER A 145 5.39 5.38 -1.52
C SER A 145 6.04 4.87 -2.83
N SER A 146 7.21 5.32 -3.17
CA SER A 146 7.98 4.98 -4.36
C SER A 146 9.38 5.57 -4.22
N THR A 147 10.36 5.13 -5.01
CA THR A 147 11.60 5.88 -5.27
C THR A 147 11.29 7.31 -5.75
N ALA A 148 10.16 7.51 -6.46
CA ALA A 148 9.67 8.83 -6.86
C ALA A 148 9.40 9.78 -5.67
N GLY A 149 9.13 9.26 -4.48
CA GLY A 149 8.96 10.08 -3.27
C GLY A 149 10.26 10.63 -2.70
N LYS A 150 11.40 10.06 -3.09
CA LYS A 150 12.75 10.48 -2.68
C LYS A 150 13.55 11.15 -3.81
N SER A 151 13.15 10.93 -5.06
CA SER A 151 13.76 11.47 -6.26
C SER A 151 12.66 11.88 -7.25
N VAL A 152 12.78 11.52 -8.52
CA VAL A 152 11.77 11.73 -9.55
C VAL A 152 11.24 10.40 -10.07
N SER A 153 10.02 10.40 -10.59
CA SER A 153 9.43 9.20 -11.18
C SER A 153 10.03 8.90 -12.54
N THR A 154 10.35 7.64 -12.81
CA THR A 154 10.77 7.16 -14.14
C THR A 154 9.59 7.09 -15.11
N LEU A 155 8.40 6.69 -14.63
CA LEU A 155 7.21 6.44 -15.46
C LEU A 155 6.05 7.39 -15.17
N GLY A 156 6.00 8.03 -14.00
CA GLY A 156 4.92 8.91 -13.57
C GLY A 156 5.27 10.40 -13.75
N GLY A 157 4.25 11.25 -13.82
CA GLY A 157 4.39 12.70 -13.92
C GLY A 157 4.71 13.38 -12.58
N ALA A 158 4.80 14.74 -12.61
CA ALA A 158 5.13 15.55 -11.44
C ALA A 158 4.15 15.38 -10.26
N HIS A 159 2.86 15.24 -10.55
CA HIS A 159 1.82 14.98 -9.54
C HIS A 159 2.02 13.66 -8.79
N TYR A 160 2.50 12.61 -9.49
CA TYR A 160 2.86 11.34 -8.85
C TYR A 160 4.04 11.54 -7.89
N THR A 161 5.13 12.14 -8.39
CA THR A 161 6.31 12.47 -7.58
C THR A 161 5.94 13.30 -6.35
N ALA A 162 5.18 14.39 -6.53
CA ALA A 162 4.76 15.28 -5.45
C ALA A 162 3.91 14.53 -4.40
N SER A 163 2.95 13.72 -4.84
CA SER A 163 2.07 12.95 -3.94
C SER A 163 2.84 11.89 -3.14
N LYS A 164 3.79 11.19 -3.78
CA LYS A 164 4.62 10.17 -3.11
C LYS A 164 5.64 10.79 -2.15
N ALA A 165 6.17 11.98 -2.45
CA ALA A 165 6.99 12.75 -1.52
C ALA A 165 6.17 13.25 -0.32
N GLY A 166 4.97 13.76 -0.55
CA GLY A 166 4.02 14.14 0.50
C GLY A 166 3.67 12.99 1.42
N LEU A 167 3.53 11.76 0.88
CA LEU A 167 3.25 10.57 1.67
C LEU A 167 4.39 10.22 2.64
N LEU A 168 5.66 10.50 2.29
CA LEU A 168 6.79 10.37 3.22
C LEU A 168 6.72 11.41 4.36
N GLY A 169 6.26 12.63 4.06
CA GLY A 169 5.99 13.65 5.07
C GLY A 169 4.89 13.21 6.04
N LEU A 170 3.76 12.74 5.50
CA LEU A 170 2.65 12.18 6.28
C LEU A 170 3.11 11.01 7.17
N THR A 171 3.92 10.10 6.63
CA THR A 171 4.47 8.96 7.36
C THR A 171 5.23 9.40 8.62
N ARG A 172 6.13 10.38 8.49
CA ARG A 172 6.92 10.91 9.63
C ARG A 172 6.05 11.62 10.67
N ALA A 173 5.10 12.46 10.22
CA ALA A 173 4.20 13.18 11.11
C ALA A 173 3.33 12.19 11.92
N ALA A 174 2.69 11.24 11.23
CA ALA A 174 1.86 10.23 11.87
C ALA A 174 2.68 9.33 12.82
N ALA A 175 3.88 8.92 12.44
CA ALA A 175 4.76 8.12 13.29
C ALA A 175 5.07 8.80 14.62
N LYS A 176 5.38 10.12 14.58
CA LYS A 176 5.68 10.92 15.77
C LYS A 176 4.48 11.02 16.71
N GLU A 177 3.29 11.28 16.16
CA GLU A 177 2.08 11.49 16.96
C GLU A 177 1.49 10.19 17.50
N LEU A 178 1.61 9.09 16.75
CA LEU A 178 0.92 7.84 17.04
C LEU A 178 1.78 6.83 17.83
N GLY A 179 3.11 7.01 17.86
CA GLY A 179 4.03 6.16 18.59
C GLY A 179 3.65 5.93 20.06
N PRO A 180 3.26 6.96 20.84
CA PRO A 180 2.84 6.80 22.25
C PRO A 180 1.62 5.87 22.44
N HIS A 181 0.86 5.61 21.36
CA HIS A 181 -0.29 4.70 21.38
C HIS A 181 0.03 3.25 20.96
N GLY A 182 1.32 2.90 20.78
CA GLY A 182 1.73 1.58 20.32
C GLY A 182 1.55 1.36 18.80
N ILE A 183 1.42 2.45 18.04
CA ILE A 183 1.19 2.43 16.59
C ILE A 183 2.48 2.83 15.87
N THR A 184 2.97 2.00 14.96
CA THR A 184 4.07 2.35 14.05
C THR A 184 3.53 2.75 12.68
N VAL A 185 4.18 3.72 12.05
CA VAL A 185 3.83 4.18 10.70
C VAL A 185 5.12 4.25 9.87
N ASN A 186 5.20 3.43 8.81
CA ASN A 186 6.37 3.37 7.94
C ASN A 186 5.97 3.47 6.47
N ALA A 187 6.91 3.82 5.62
CA ALA A 187 6.74 3.81 4.18
C ALA A 187 7.65 2.76 3.53
N VAL A 188 7.14 2.10 2.50
CA VAL A 188 7.92 1.30 1.55
C VAL A 188 8.07 2.12 0.28
N CYS A 189 9.29 2.16 -0.27
CA CYS A 189 9.64 2.90 -1.48
C CYS A 189 10.10 1.92 -2.58
N PRO A 190 9.17 1.27 -3.30
CA PRO A 190 9.54 0.40 -4.41
C PRO A 190 10.15 1.19 -5.57
N GLY A 191 11.12 0.55 -6.26
CA GLY A 191 11.55 0.94 -7.60
C GLY A 191 10.63 0.35 -8.67
N LEU A 192 11.19 -0.05 -9.82
CA LEU A 192 10.43 -0.72 -10.86
C LEU A 192 10.15 -2.19 -10.47
N ILE A 193 8.88 -2.47 -10.22
CA ILE A 193 8.38 -3.80 -9.87
C ILE A 193 7.56 -4.35 -11.04
N ASP A 194 7.72 -5.62 -11.35
CA ASP A 194 6.96 -6.30 -12.39
C ASP A 194 5.50 -6.50 -11.95
N THR A 195 4.65 -5.57 -12.36
CA THR A 195 3.22 -5.54 -12.08
C THR A 195 2.45 -5.10 -13.32
N GLU A 196 1.14 -5.31 -13.32
CA GLU A 196 0.26 -4.83 -14.39
C GLU A 196 0.38 -3.32 -14.58
N LEU A 197 0.45 -2.55 -13.49
CA LEU A 197 0.62 -1.09 -13.54
C LEU A 197 1.91 -0.69 -14.28
N THR A 198 3.01 -1.35 -14.01
CA THR A 198 4.29 -1.07 -14.66
C THR A 198 4.24 -1.38 -16.16
N ARG A 199 3.59 -2.50 -16.52
CA ARG A 199 3.41 -2.92 -17.91
C ARG A 199 2.42 -2.04 -18.69
N GLU A 200 1.51 -1.33 -18.03
CA GLU A 200 0.62 -0.34 -18.63
C GLU A 200 1.36 0.93 -19.04
N HIS A 201 2.50 1.26 -18.40
CA HIS A 201 3.24 2.50 -18.59
C HIS A 201 4.56 2.35 -19.35
N ALA A 202 5.02 1.13 -19.63
CA ALA A 202 6.27 0.90 -20.37
C ALA A 202 6.22 -0.43 -21.14
N THR A 203 6.88 -0.46 -22.30
CA THR A 203 7.00 -1.69 -23.09
C THR A 203 7.98 -2.66 -22.44
N PRO A 204 7.90 -3.98 -22.76
CA PRO A 204 8.86 -4.96 -22.26
C PRO A 204 10.32 -4.60 -22.55
N GLU A 205 10.59 -4.01 -23.74
CA GLU A 205 11.92 -3.59 -24.17
C GLU A 205 12.45 -2.43 -23.30
N GLN A 206 11.60 -1.42 -23.03
CA GLN A 206 11.92 -0.30 -22.13
C GLN A 206 12.21 -0.80 -20.71
N LEU A 207 11.36 -1.70 -20.20
CA LEU A 207 11.55 -2.30 -18.88
C LEU A 207 12.86 -3.11 -18.80
N ALA A 208 13.19 -3.85 -19.85
CA ALA A 208 14.45 -4.61 -19.92
C ALA A 208 15.68 -3.70 -19.94
N VAL A 209 15.60 -2.53 -20.62
CA VAL A 209 16.68 -1.53 -20.62
C VAL A 209 16.88 -0.95 -19.21
N HIS A 210 15.80 -0.53 -18.55
CA HIS A 210 15.88 -0.04 -17.17
C HIS A 210 16.44 -1.10 -16.21
N ALA A 211 15.92 -2.33 -16.28
CA ALA A 211 16.35 -3.41 -15.41
C ALA A 211 17.86 -3.70 -15.49
N ARG A 212 18.44 -3.61 -16.70
CA ARG A 212 19.91 -3.80 -16.90
C ARG A 212 20.77 -2.72 -16.28
N SER A 213 20.22 -1.52 -16.04
CA SER A 213 20.96 -0.41 -15.43
C SER A 213 21.02 -0.49 -13.91
N PHE A 214 20.19 -1.34 -13.27
CA PHE A 214 20.16 -1.48 -11.82
C PHE A 214 21.33 -2.32 -11.32
N PRO A 215 21.89 -2.03 -10.12
CA PRO A 215 22.88 -2.90 -9.47
C PRO A 215 22.39 -4.35 -9.32
N VAL A 216 21.11 -4.58 -8.97
CA VAL A 216 20.45 -5.88 -9.08
C VAL A 216 19.72 -5.91 -10.43
N PRO A 217 20.28 -6.50 -11.51
CA PRO A 217 19.89 -6.23 -12.89
C PRO A 217 18.61 -6.95 -13.32
N ARG A 218 17.50 -6.70 -12.59
CA ARG A 218 16.16 -7.18 -12.89
C ARG A 218 15.11 -6.26 -12.28
N LEU A 219 13.87 -6.40 -12.71
CA LEU A 219 12.74 -5.84 -11.99
C LEU A 219 12.56 -6.58 -10.65
N GLY A 220 12.06 -5.86 -9.64
CA GLY A 220 11.58 -6.48 -8.42
C GLY A 220 10.27 -7.23 -8.67
N THR A 221 9.90 -8.10 -7.77
CA THR A 221 8.63 -8.83 -7.80
C THR A 221 7.64 -8.29 -6.76
N ALA A 222 6.34 -8.45 -7.02
CA ALA A 222 5.32 -8.09 -6.03
C ALA A 222 5.48 -8.88 -4.72
N ALA A 223 5.94 -10.12 -4.79
CA ALA A 223 6.21 -10.95 -3.61
C ALA A 223 7.32 -10.38 -2.73
N GLU A 224 8.42 -9.88 -3.31
CA GLU A 224 9.50 -9.24 -2.55
C GLU A 224 9.01 -8.00 -1.80
N VAL A 225 8.17 -7.18 -2.43
CA VAL A 225 7.57 -6.01 -1.78
C VAL A 225 6.60 -6.44 -0.67
N ALA A 226 5.79 -7.49 -0.89
CA ALA A 226 4.86 -8.02 0.09
C ALA A 226 5.57 -8.57 1.35
N GLU A 227 6.74 -9.18 1.20
CA GLU A 227 7.56 -9.61 2.34
C GLU A 227 8.04 -8.42 3.18
N LEU A 228 8.48 -7.34 2.56
CA LEU A 228 8.87 -6.12 3.29
C LEU A 228 7.68 -5.46 3.99
N ILE A 229 6.52 -5.38 3.32
CA ILE A 229 5.27 -4.89 3.93
C ILE A 229 4.92 -5.75 5.15
N SER A 230 4.95 -7.07 5.01
CA SER A 230 4.69 -8.03 6.08
C SER A 230 5.65 -7.85 7.25
N PHE A 231 6.95 -7.73 6.99
CA PHE A 231 7.94 -7.47 8.03
C PHE A 231 7.63 -6.19 8.81
N LEU A 232 7.37 -5.07 8.13
CA LEU A 232 7.05 -3.79 8.77
C LEU A 232 5.72 -3.82 9.55
N ALA A 233 4.79 -4.68 9.15
CA ALA A 233 3.51 -4.90 9.82
C ALA A 233 3.60 -5.87 11.01
N SER A 234 4.73 -6.56 11.20
CA SER A 234 4.92 -7.56 12.24
C SER A 234 5.36 -6.95 13.58
N GLU A 235 5.33 -7.75 14.63
CA GLU A 235 5.88 -7.38 15.94
C GLU A 235 7.40 -7.21 15.92
N ARG A 236 8.10 -7.90 15.00
CA ARG A 236 9.56 -7.82 14.82
C ARG A 236 10.04 -6.42 14.43
N ALA A 237 9.18 -5.65 13.74
CA ALA A 237 9.46 -4.26 13.36
C ALA A 237 8.95 -3.25 14.40
N GLY A 238 8.66 -3.67 15.63
CA GLY A 238 8.04 -2.83 16.67
C GLY A 238 8.82 -1.58 17.06
N TYR A 239 10.12 -1.51 16.76
CA TYR A 239 10.97 -0.33 17.01
C TYR A 239 11.29 0.47 15.75
N ILE A 240 10.67 0.11 14.61
CA ILE A 240 10.80 0.83 13.34
C ILE A 240 9.54 1.69 13.16
N THR A 241 9.70 3.01 13.18
CA THR A 241 8.60 3.95 12.90
C THR A 241 9.14 5.24 12.28
N GLY A 242 8.38 5.85 11.36
CA GLY A 242 8.78 7.03 10.59
C GLY A 242 9.78 6.74 9.48
N ALA A 243 10.15 5.48 9.27
CA ALA A 243 11.11 5.08 8.25
C ALA A 243 10.50 5.07 6.84
N ALA A 244 11.35 5.33 5.84
CA ALA A 244 11.05 5.17 4.42
C ALA A 244 12.07 4.19 3.83
N ILE A 245 11.67 2.93 3.67
CA ILE A 245 12.57 1.83 3.32
C ILE A 245 12.50 1.54 1.83
N ASP A 246 13.67 1.57 1.20
CA ASP A 246 13.81 1.31 -0.24
C ASP A 246 13.80 -0.19 -0.53
N ILE A 247 13.13 -0.54 -1.63
CA ILE A 247 13.16 -1.87 -2.25
C ILE A 247 13.15 -1.66 -3.76
N ASN A 248 14.34 -1.40 -4.33
CA ASN A 248 14.48 -0.86 -5.68
C ASN A 248 15.64 -1.47 -6.47
N GLY A 249 16.29 -2.54 -5.99
CA GLY A 249 17.43 -3.15 -6.67
C GLY A 249 18.68 -2.27 -6.77
N GLY A 250 18.74 -1.19 -5.98
CA GLY A 250 19.84 -0.21 -6.01
C GLY A 250 19.66 0.89 -7.06
N ASP A 251 18.48 1.00 -7.72
CA ASP A 251 18.16 2.09 -8.66
C ASP A 251 18.34 3.48 -8.03
N LEU A 252 17.99 3.61 -6.77
CA LEU A 252 18.20 4.81 -5.97
C LEU A 252 18.81 4.44 -4.63
N MET A 253 19.92 5.08 -4.28
CA MET A 253 20.63 4.95 -3.00
C MET A 253 20.73 6.33 -2.34
N VAL A 254 19.93 6.59 -1.28
CA VAL A 254 19.87 7.86 -0.53
C VAL A 254 19.74 7.61 0.98
#